data_005cd6f47464da941b2b90925f44620f
#
_entry.id   005cd6f47464da941b2b90925f44620f
#
_cell.length_a   1.000
_cell.length_b   1.000
_cell.length_c   1.000
_cell.angle_alpha   90.00
_cell.angle_beta   90.00
_cell.angle_gamma   90.00
#
_symmetry.space_group_name_H-M   'P 1'
#
loop_
_entity.id
_entity.type
_entity.pdbx_description
1 polymer ?
#
loop_
_entity_poly.entity_id
_entity_poly.type
_entity_poly.pdbx_seq_one_letter_code
_entity_poly.pdbx_strand_id
1 'polypeptide(L)'
;NCLSHLRSQALAKGVYAATYDAYTQNLTPDYSVIERLNYQPEFSTPIWDYLSGLVDDERVQLGQQKLNQHQAILNRVEAVYGVPAHVVVAVWGVESNYGDISGKYPLLQALGTLSCEGRRQSYFRGEFFAALRILQRGDVSHEQLKGSWAGAFGHTQFMPSTYEELAVDFDDDGRRNLVSSTSDALASTANFLKKRGWQMGQPWGFEVKLPSGMSIQGESRRNKK
;
A
#
# COMPACT_ATOMS: atom_id res chain seq x y z
N ASN A 1 -13.47 16.56 -21.63
CA ASN A 1 -12.52 16.31 -20.56
C ASN A 1 -12.88 14.99 -19.85
N CYS A 2 -11.92 14.06 -19.75
CA CYS A 2 -12.14 12.75 -19.15
C CYS A 2 -12.69 12.83 -17.72
N LEU A 3 -12.10 13.65 -16.85
CA LEU A 3 -12.57 13.82 -15.47
C LEU A 3 -14.04 14.27 -15.40
N SER A 4 -14.49 15.12 -16.32
CA SER A 4 -15.90 15.52 -16.36
C SER A 4 -16.84 14.32 -16.63
N HIS A 5 -16.41 13.37 -17.44
CA HIS A 5 -17.17 12.13 -17.69
C HIS A 5 -17.13 11.16 -16.50
N LEU A 6 -16.07 11.19 -15.68
CA LEU A 6 -15.98 10.33 -14.50
C LEU A 6 -16.83 10.82 -13.32
N ARG A 7 -17.29 12.07 -13.35
CA ARG A 7 -18.07 12.66 -12.24
C ARG A 7 -19.30 11.83 -11.87
N SER A 8 -20.14 11.49 -12.82
CA SER A 8 -21.35 10.70 -12.58
C SER A 8 -21.03 9.32 -12.02
N GLN A 9 -19.95 8.69 -12.51
CA GLN A 9 -19.49 7.42 -12.01
C GLN A 9 -18.98 7.51 -10.55
N ALA A 10 -18.24 8.57 -10.22
CA ALA A 10 -17.76 8.83 -8.87
C ALA A 10 -18.92 9.02 -7.88
N LEU A 11 -19.93 9.80 -8.25
CA LEU A 11 -21.14 10.01 -7.44
C LEU A 11 -21.86 8.68 -7.20
N ALA A 12 -22.03 7.86 -8.23
CA ALA A 12 -22.64 6.54 -8.12
C ALA A 12 -21.82 5.57 -7.23
N LYS A 13 -20.54 5.88 -6.98
CA LYS A 13 -19.65 5.14 -6.07
C LYS A 13 -19.46 5.82 -4.70
N GLY A 14 -20.35 6.75 -4.33
CA GLY A 14 -20.39 7.36 -2.99
C GLY A 14 -19.45 8.55 -2.78
N VAL A 15 -18.87 9.10 -3.83
CA VAL A 15 -18.15 10.38 -3.76
C VAL A 15 -19.19 11.52 -3.79
N TYR A 16 -19.13 12.47 -2.86
CA TYR A 16 -20.03 13.63 -2.87
C TYR A 16 -19.65 14.59 -4.01
N ALA A 17 -20.67 15.25 -4.58
CA ALA A 17 -20.46 16.20 -5.65
C ALA A 17 -19.47 17.31 -5.25
N ALA A 18 -19.63 17.88 -4.06
CA ALA A 18 -18.73 18.90 -3.53
C ALA A 18 -17.29 18.42 -3.42
N THR A 19 -17.05 17.18 -2.94
CA THR A 19 -15.71 16.57 -2.85
C THR A 19 -15.12 16.40 -4.26
N TYR A 20 -15.89 15.81 -5.18
CA TYR A 20 -15.41 15.61 -6.54
C TYR A 20 -15.01 16.95 -7.19
N ASP A 21 -15.89 17.93 -7.16
CA ASP A 21 -15.68 19.22 -7.81
C ASP A 21 -14.50 19.96 -7.17
N ALA A 22 -14.40 19.98 -5.83
CA ALA A 22 -13.31 20.65 -5.13
C ALA A 22 -11.91 20.10 -5.49
N TYR A 23 -11.80 18.78 -5.61
CA TYR A 23 -10.49 18.13 -5.82
C TYR A 23 -10.15 17.85 -7.29
N THR A 24 -11.08 18.03 -8.23
CA THR A 24 -10.83 17.74 -9.65
C THR A 24 -10.82 18.96 -10.57
N GLN A 25 -11.41 20.10 -10.16
CA GLN A 25 -11.54 21.29 -11.01
C GLN A 25 -10.21 21.82 -11.57
N ASN A 26 -9.14 21.73 -10.80
CA ASN A 26 -7.79 22.22 -11.17
C ASN A 26 -6.79 21.06 -11.33
N LEU A 27 -7.26 19.83 -11.41
CA LEU A 27 -6.39 18.67 -11.50
C LEU A 27 -5.79 18.56 -12.91
N THR A 28 -4.48 18.67 -13.00
CA THR A 28 -3.71 18.53 -14.24
C THR A 28 -3.13 17.12 -14.36
N PRO A 29 -3.01 16.57 -15.58
CA PRO A 29 -2.41 15.25 -15.75
C PRO A 29 -0.90 15.28 -15.44
N ASP A 30 -0.40 14.18 -14.91
CA ASP A 30 1.03 13.88 -14.75
C ASP A 30 1.39 12.69 -15.64
N TYR A 31 1.93 12.95 -16.82
CA TYR A 31 2.26 11.90 -17.79
C TYR A 31 3.47 11.04 -17.38
N SER A 32 4.25 11.45 -16.39
CA SER A 32 5.36 10.64 -15.88
C SER A 32 4.86 9.31 -15.28
N VAL A 33 3.62 9.25 -14.79
CA VAL A 33 3.01 8.02 -14.28
C VAL A 33 2.69 7.02 -15.40
N ILE A 34 2.45 7.49 -16.63
CA ILE A 34 2.23 6.65 -17.82
C ILE A 34 3.54 5.98 -18.24
N GLU A 35 4.65 6.72 -18.18
CA GLU A 35 5.98 6.15 -18.43
C GLU A 35 6.29 5.03 -17.43
N ARG A 36 6.01 5.27 -16.13
CA ARG A 36 6.15 4.26 -15.06
C ARG A 36 5.24 3.06 -15.27
N LEU A 37 4.00 3.28 -15.70
CA LEU A 37 3.06 2.19 -15.98
C LEU A 37 3.59 1.21 -17.05
N ASN A 38 4.34 1.72 -18.02
CA ASN A 38 4.89 0.94 -19.13
C ASN A 38 6.27 0.34 -18.81
N TYR A 39 6.94 0.83 -17.78
CA TYR A 39 8.25 0.34 -17.34
C TYR A 39 8.18 -0.14 -15.88
N GLN A 40 8.17 -1.45 -15.70
CA GLN A 40 8.07 -2.12 -14.39
C GLN A 40 9.25 -3.09 -14.23
N PRO A 41 10.45 -2.60 -13.84
CA PRO A 41 11.68 -3.40 -13.75
C PRO A 41 11.56 -4.53 -12.71
N GLU A 42 10.71 -4.42 -11.72
CA GLU A 42 10.46 -5.44 -10.69
C GLU A 42 9.98 -6.79 -11.25
N PHE A 43 9.44 -6.80 -12.48
CA PHE A 43 9.06 -8.05 -13.16
C PHE A 43 10.19 -8.68 -13.98
N SER A 44 11.30 -7.97 -14.18
CA SER A 44 12.47 -8.44 -14.95
C SER A 44 13.72 -8.60 -14.10
N THR A 45 13.75 -8.05 -12.89
CA THR A 45 14.89 -8.17 -11.95
C THR A 45 14.94 -9.59 -11.40
N PRO A 46 16.11 -10.27 -11.45
CA PRO A 46 16.30 -11.56 -10.80
C PRO A 46 15.95 -11.51 -9.32
N ILE A 47 15.38 -12.60 -8.79
CA ILE A 47 14.88 -12.62 -7.40
C ILE A 47 15.95 -12.28 -6.36
N TRP A 48 17.18 -12.73 -6.56
CA TRP A 48 18.28 -12.47 -5.63
C TRP A 48 18.71 -11.01 -5.62
N ASP A 49 18.75 -10.36 -6.79
CA ASP A 49 19.04 -8.93 -6.90
C ASP A 49 17.92 -8.09 -6.30
N TYR A 50 16.67 -8.52 -6.51
CA TYR A 50 15.51 -7.89 -5.89
C TYR A 50 15.55 -7.99 -4.36
N LEU A 51 15.83 -9.17 -3.81
CA LEU A 51 15.94 -9.38 -2.37
C LEU A 51 17.10 -8.60 -1.76
N SER A 52 18.28 -8.59 -2.40
CA SER A 52 19.45 -7.84 -1.89
C SER A 52 19.21 -6.33 -1.83
N GLY A 53 18.38 -5.80 -2.73
CA GLY A 53 17.97 -4.38 -2.70
C GLY A 53 16.94 -4.05 -1.63
N LEU A 54 16.21 -5.05 -1.13
CA LEU A 54 15.17 -4.87 -0.10
C LEU A 54 15.62 -5.21 1.31
N VAL A 55 16.61 -6.10 1.45
CA VAL A 55 17.06 -6.61 2.75
C VAL A 55 18.57 -6.46 2.83
N ASP A 56 19.02 -5.44 3.53
CA ASP A 56 20.41 -5.12 3.84
C ASP A 56 20.60 -5.00 5.36
N ASP A 57 21.84 -5.02 5.81
CA ASP A 57 22.18 -4.98 7.24
C ASP A 57 21.71 -3.69 7.92
N GLU A 58 21.74 -2.57 7.22
CA GLU A 58 21.29 -1.28 7.75
C GLU A 58 19.78 -1.31 8.01
N ARG A 59 18.99 -1.81 7.06
CA ARG A 59 17.54 -1.96 7.22
C ARG A 59 17.18 -2.94 8.32
N VAL A 60 17.93 -4.05 8.46
CA VAL A 60 17.73 -5.03 9.56
C VAL A 60 18.02 -4.38 10.91
N GLN A 61 19.13 -3.64 11.06
CA GLN A 61 19.46 -2.94 12.31
C GLN A 61 18.42 -1.87 12.65
N LEU A 62 18.00 -1.08 11.68
CA LEU A 62 16.95 -0.08 11.86
C LEU A 62 15.62 -0.75 12.26
N GLY A 63 15.28 -1.89 11.67
CA GLY A 63 14.10 -2.68 12.03
C GLY A 63 14.11 -3.15 13.48
N GLN A 64 15.25 -3.60 13.98
CA GLN A 64 15.41 -3.96 15.39
C GLN A 64 15.22 -2.76 16.33
N GLN A 65 15.74 -1.58 15.94
CA GLN A 65 15.51 -0.35 16.68
C GLN A 65 14.03 0.05 16.68
N LYS A 66 13.36 -0.02 15.53
CA LYS A 66 11.91 0.27 15.40
C LYS A 66 11.06 -0.71 16.20
N LEU A 67 11.43 -1.99 16.21
CA LEU A 67 10.76 -3.01 17.02
C LEU A 67 10.80 -2.63 18.51
N ASN A 68 11.96 -2.23 19.03
CA ASN A 68 12.12 -1.81 20.41
C ASN A 68 11.40 -0.48 20.68
N GLN A 69 11.53 0.50 19.79
CA GLN A 69 10.92 1.83 19.93
C GLN A 69 9.39 1.75 20.02
N HIS A 70 8.77 0.85 19.25
CA HIS A 70 7.32 0.71 19.14
C HIS A 70 6.77 -0.52 19.87
N GLN A 71 7.55 -1.14 20.77
CA GLN A 71 7.21 -2.40 21.42
C GLN A 71 5.83 -2.39 22.09
N ALA A 72 5.46 -1.31 22.78
CA ALA A 72 4.17 -1.23 23.48
C ALA A 72 2.98 -1.30 22.50
N ILE A 73 3.07 -0.60 21.38
CA ILE A 73 2.04 -0.63 20.33
C ILE A 73 2.02 -1.99 19.64
N LEU A 74 3.19 -2.50 19.28
CA LEU A 74 3.33 -3.78 18.59
C LEU A 74 2.81 -4.97 19.43
N ASN A 75 3.04 -4.97 20.73
CA ASN A 75 2.47 -5.98 21.63
C ASN A 75 0.94 -5.95 21.63
N ARG A 76 0.33 -4.75 21.63
CA ARG A 76 -1.12 -4.61 21.52
C ARG A 76 -1.64 -5.10 20.15
N VAL A 77 -0.96 -4.73 19.08
CA VAL A 77 -1.28 -5.15 17.71
C VAL A 77 -1.21 -6.68 17.58
N GLU A 78 -0.15 -7.30 18.07
CA GLU A 78 0.00 -8.76 18.08
C GLU A 78 -1.10 -9.44 18.87
N ALA A 79 -1.45 -8.93 20.05
CA ALA A 79 -2.53 -9.46 20.87
C ALA A 79 -3.90 -9.42 20.17
N VAL A 80 -4.19 -8.36 19.40
CA VAL A 80 -5.47 -8.18 18.70
C VAL A 80 -5.55 -8.97 17.40
N TYR A 81 -4.47 -8.98 16.62
CA TYR A 81 -4.49 -9.51 15.27
C TYR A 81 -3.82 -10.88 15.12
N GLY A 82 -3.00 -11.30 16.07
CA GLY A 82 -2.27 -12.57 16.02
C GLY A 82 -1.17 -12.60 14.96
N VAL A 83 -0.64 -11.42 14.59
CA VAL A 83 0.49 -11.28 13.66
C VAL A 83 1.70 -10.85 14.46
N PRO A 84 2.82 -11.61 14.43
CA PRO A 84 4.00 -11.30 15.21
C PRO A 84 4.55 -9.91 14.91
N ALA A 85 4.98 -9.20 15.94
CA ALA A 85 5.51 -7.85 15.86
C ALA A 85 6.61 -7.68 14.80
N HIS A 86 7.55 -8.64 14.74
CA HIS A 86 8.65 -8.59 13.77
C HIS A 86 8.20 -8.71 12.31
N VAL A 87 7.09 -9.40 12.04
CA VAL A 87 6.50 -9.49 10.69
C VAL A 87 5.92 -8.14 10.27
N VAL A 88 5.19 -7.49 11.16
CA VAL A 88 4.60 -6.15 10.89
C VAL A 88 5.71 -5.13 10.65
N VAL A 89 6.77 -5.15 11.46
CA VAL A 89 7.93 -4.26 11.30
C VAL A 89 8.69 -4.54 10.00
N ALA A 90 8.83 -5.81 9.61
CA ALA A 90 9.47 -6.19 8.35
C ALA A 90 8.70 -5.64 7.13
N VAL A 91 7.37 -5.75 7.13
CA VAL A 91 6.53 -5.12 6.07
C VAL A 91 6.75 -3.61 6.05
N TRP A 92 6.72 -2.96 7.20
CA TRP A 92 6.95 -1.51 7.30
C TRP A 92 8.32 -1.10 6.72
N GLY A 93 9.37 -1.87 7.01
CA GLY A 93 10.71 -1.64 6.49
C GLY A 93 10.80 -1.78 4.97
N VAL A 94 10.23 -2.84 4.43
CA VAL A 94 10.25 -3.13 2.98
C VAL A 94 9.41 -2.12 2.19
N GLU A 95 8.24 -1.73 2.71
CA GLU A 95 7.30 -0.87 2.00
C GLU A 95 7.73 0.61 1.94
N SER A 96 8.32 1.14 3.01
CA SER A 96 8.61 2.56 3.09
C SER A 96 9.88 2.94 3.85
N ASN A 97 10.78 1.99 4.09
CA ASN A 97 11.93 2.22 4.97
C ASN A 97 11.51 2.83 6.33
N TYR A 98 10.52 2.19 6.96
CA TYR A 98 9.96 2.62 8.25
C TYR A 98 9.32 4.02 8.23
N GLY A 99 8.69 4.37 7.11
CA GLY A 99 7.98 5.63 6.92
C GLY A 99 8.79 6.75 6.29
N ASP A 100 10.10 6.59 6.09
CA ASP A 100 10.97 7.62 5.51
C ASP A 100 10.73 7.82 4.00
N ILE A 101 10.29 6.77 3.31
CA ILE A 101 10.08 6.76 1.86
C ILE A 101 8.66 6.28 1.55
N SER A 102 7.69 7.17 1.65
CA SER A 102 6.26 6.85 1.40
C SER A 102 5.77 7.22 0.00
N GLY A 103 6.66 7.75 -0.85
CA GLY A 103 6.33 8.23 -2.19
C GLY A 103 6.06 9.73 -2.25
N LYS A 104 6.17 10.30 -3.46
CA LYS A 104 6.13 11.76 -3.69
C LYS A 104 5.00 12.22 -4.62
N TYR A 105 4.30 11.30 -5.26
CA TYR A 105 3.24 11.65 -6.21
C TYR A 105 1.97 12.07 -5.45
N PRO A 106 1.38 13.25 -5.76
CA PRO A 106 0.04 13.56 -5.29
C PRO A 106 -0.94 12.51 -5.81
N LEU A 107 -1.60 11.77 -4.91
CA LEU A 107 -2.37 10.58 -5.30
C LEU A 107 -3.50 10.90 -6.29
N LEU A 108 -4.22 12.00 -6.08
CA LEU A 108 -5.31 12.35 -6.97
C LEU A 108 -4.82 12.68 -8.38
N GLN A 109 -3.66 13.32 -8.50
CA GLN A 109 -3.06 13.62 -9.81
C GLN A 109 -2.63 12.34 -10.52
N ALA A 110 -1.89 11.47 -9.82
CA ALA A 110 -1.43 10.20 -10.36
C ALA A 110 -2.61 9.31 -10.79
N LEU A 111 -3.55 9.06 -9.87
CA LEU A 111 -4.70 8.20 -10.12
C LEU A 111 -5.68 8.81 -11.12
N GLY A 112 -5.89 10.13 -11.09
CA GLY A 112 -6.70 10.84 -12.07
C GLY A 112 -6.15 10.69 -13.49
N THR A 113 -4.82 10.81 -13.66
CA THR A 113 -4.15 10.57 -14.95
C THR A 113 -4.33 9.13 -15.40
N LEU A 114 -4.02 8.15 -14.54
CA LEU A 114 -4.13 6.71 -14.83
C LEU A 114 -5.60 6.26 -15.07
N SER A 115 -6.56 7.00 -14.54
CA SER A 115 -7.99 6.76 -14.78
C SER A 115 -8.44 7.12 -16.20
N CYS A 116 -7.71 8.04 -16.83
CA CYS A 116 -8.04 8.61 -18.13
C CYS A 116 -7.12 8.11 -19.24
N GLU A 117 -5.87 7.77 -18.92
CA GLU A 117 -4.81 7.47 -19.87
C GLU A 117 -4.16 6.12 -19.56
N GLY A 118 -3.60 5.50 -20.58
CA GLY A 118 -2.85 4.25 -20.45
C GLY A 118 -3.74 3.00 -20.30
N ARG A 119 -3.14 1.94 -19.80
CA ARG A 119 -3.79 0.63 -19.58
C ARG A 119 -4.39 0.52 -18.18
N ARG A 120 -5.36 -0.40 -17.97
CA ARG A 120 -6.02 -0.68 -16.68
C ARG A 120 -6.80 0.50 -16.10
N GLN A 121 -7.32 1.38 -16.94
CA GLN A 121 -8.06 2.58 -16.50
C GLN A 121 -9.21 2.25 -15.53
N SER A 122 -9.96 1.17 -15.77
CA SER A 122 -11.07 0.77 -14.89
C SER A 122 -10.60 0.49 -13.46
N TYR A 123 -9.44 -0.16 -13.30
CA TYR A 123 -8.83 -0.40 -12.00
C TYR A 123 -8.46 0.93 -11.32
N PHE A 124 -7.73 1.80 -12.03
CA PHE A 124 -7.30 3.08 -11.47
C PHE A 124 -8.47 4.03 -11.17
N ARG A 125 -9.59 3.95 -11.91
CA ARG A 125 -10.83 4.68 -11.56
C ARG A 125 -11.37 4.27 -10.20
N GLY A 126 -11.36 2.98 -9.89
CA GLY A 126 -11.73 2.46 -8.57
C GLY A 126 -10.87 3.06 -7.47
N GLU A 127 -9.55 3.07 -7.66
CA GLU A 127 -8.58 3.63 -6.70
C GLU A 127 -8.72 5.16 -6.59
N PHE A 128 -8.95 5.86 -7.69
CA PHE A 128 -9.20 7.30 -7.70
C PHE A 128 -10.44 7.68 -6.89
N PHE A 129 -11.56 6.95 -7.06
CA PHE A 129 -12.76 7.21 -6.30
C PHE A 129 -12.60 6.86 -4.81
N ALA A 130 -11.84 5.81 -4.50
CA ALA A 130 -11.48 5.47 -3.13
C ALA A 130 -10.64 6.59 -2.47
N ALA A 131 -9.64 7.14 -3.18
CA ALA A 131 -8.83 8.25 -2.70
C ALA A 131 -9.67 9.50 -2.42
N LEU A 132 -10.64 9.82 -3.27
CA LEU A 132 -11.59 10.91 -3.05
C LEU A 132 -12.46 10.66 -1.80
N ARG A 133 -12.91 9.43 -1.56
CA ARG A 133 -13.67 9.10 -0.34
C ARG A 133 -12.82 9.14 0.93
N ILE A 134 -11.53 8.84 0.87
CA ILE A 134 -10.60 9.03 2.00
C ILE A 134 -10.55 10.51 2.39
N LEU A 135 -10.38 11.41 1.42
CA LEU A 135 -10.41 12.85 1.66
C LEU A 135 -11.78 13.33 2.17
N GLN A 136 -12.87 12.78 1.62
CA GLN A 136 -14.23 13.08 2.04
C GLN A 136 -14.48 12.78 3.52
N ARG A 137 -13.87 11.72 4.05
CA ARG A 137 -13.95 11.36 5.47
C ARG A 137 -13.07 12.23 6.37
N GLY A 138 -12.05 12.87 5.80
CA GLY A 138 -11.11 13.68 6.55
C GLY A 138 -10.09 12.88 7.35
N ASP A 139 -9.90 11.59 7.04
CA ASP A 139 -8.89 10.74 7.68
C ASP A 139 -7.46 11.25 7.41
N VAL A 140 -7.22 11.76 6.20
CA VAL A 140 -5.93 12.31 5.74
C VAL A 140 -6.20 13.61 4.98
N SER A 141 -5.33 14.61 5.11
CA SER A 141 -5.46 15.85 4.32
C SER A 141 -5.01 15.65 2.87
N HIS A 142 -5.45 16.53 1.97
CA HIS A 142 -5.05 16.47 0.56
C HIS A 142 -3.54 16.62 0.38
N GLU A 143 -2.90 17.49 1.17
CA GLU A 143 -1.46 17.74 1.14
C GLU A 143 -0.65 16.53 1.59
N GLN A 144 -1.19 15.76 2.53
CA GLN A 144 -0.59 14.52 3.05
C GLN A 144 -0.81 13.32 2.14
N LEU A 145 -1.85 13.35 1.28
CA LEU A 145 -2.21 12.22 0.41
C LEU A 145 -1.25 12.11 -0.78
N LYS A 146 -0.02 11.70 -0.48
CA LYS A 146 1.06 11.43 -1.43
C LYS A 146 1.50 9.98 -1.32
N GLY A 147 2.03 9.43 -2.42
CA GLY A 147 2.45 8.05 -2.44
C GLY A 147 3.23 7.67 -3.69
N SER A 148 3.11 6.41 -4.09
CA SER A 148 3.71 5.88 -5.30
C SER A 148 3.01 6.41 -6.56
N TRP A 149 3.65 6.27 -7.71
CA TRP A 149 3.07 6.62 -9.00
C TRP A 149 1.75 5.86 -9.30
N ALA A 150 1.56 4.68 -8.71
CA ALA A 150 0.40 3.82 -8.91
C ALA A 150 -0.68 3.99 -7.83
N GLY A 151 -0.47 4.88 -6.84
CA GLY A 151 -1.47 5.20 -5.83
C GLY A 151 -1.33 4.50 -4.49
N ALA A 152 -0.28 3.70 -4.26
CA ALA A 152 0.01 3.16 -2.94
C ALA A 152 0.54 4.28 -2.03
N PHE A 153 0.09 4.35 -0.76
CA PHE A 153 0.43 5.45 0.13
C PHE A 153 0.57 5.04 1.60
N GLY A 154 1.15 5.95 2.38
CA GLY A 154 1.35 5.80 3.81
C GLY A 154 2.53 4.89 4.18
N HIS A 155 2.70 4.66 5.45
CA HIS A 155 3.80 3.89 6.03
C HIS A 155 3.94 2.46 5.47
N THR A 156 2.84 1.83 5.09
CA THR A 156 2.80 0.42 4.62
C THR A 156 2.21 0.26 3.23
N GLN A 157 2.18 1.36 2.46
CA GLN A 157 1.89 1.40 1.03
C GLN A 157 0.57 0.70 0.65
N PHE A 158 -0.51 1.06 1.33
CA PHE A 158 -1.85 0.60 0.98
C PHE A 158 -2.37 1.28 -0.29
N MET A 159 -3.03 0.52 -1.15
CA MET A 159 -3.89 1.10 -2.18
C MET A 159 -5.13 1.73 -1.53
N PRO A 160 -5.71 2.80 -2.10
CA PRO A 160 -6.90 3.45 -1.54
C PRO A 160 -8.07 2.51 -1.25
N SER A 161 -8.37 1.57 -2.14
CA SER A 161 -9.41 0.57 -1.91
C SER A 161 -9.09 -0.39 -0.76
N THR A 162 -7.83 -0.79 -0.62
CA THR A 162 -7.36 -1.61 0.49
C THR A 162 -7.45 -0.83 1.82
N TYR A 163 -7.12 0.45 1.78
CA TYR A 163 -7.30 1.33 2.93
C TYR A 163 -8.77 1.38 3.37
N GLU A 164 -9.71 1.57 2.45
CA GLU A 164 -11.13 1.60 2.79
C GLU A 164 -11.62 0.31 3.45
N GLU A 165 -11.13 -0.83 2.96
CA GLU A 165 -11.50 -2.17 3.45
C GLU A 165 -10.85 -2.49 4.81
N LEU A 166 -9.58 -2.13 5.01
CA LEU A 166 -8.75 -2.75 6.05
C LEU A 166 -8.03 -1.78 6.98
N ALA A 167 -8.01 -0.47 6.70
CA ALA A 167 -7.42 0.49 7.62
C ALA A 167 -8.22 0.57 8.92
N VAL A 168 -7.51 0.68 10.04
CA VAL A 168 -8.09 0.79 11.38
C VAL A 168 -7.58 2.05 12.09
N ASP A 169 -8.42 2.63 12.91
CA ASP A 169 -8.08 3.64 13.90
C ASP A 169 -7.67 2.90 15.17
N PHE A 170 -6.38 2.85 15.48
CA PHE A 170 -5.85 2.05 16.58
C PHE A 170 -5.42 2.89 17.78
N ASP A 171 -5.28 4.19 17.59
CA ASP A 171 -5.02 5.15 18.67
C ASP A 171 -6.31 5.85 19.16
N ASP A 172 -7.48 5.49 18.58
CA ASP A 172 -8.81 5.97 18.95
C ASP A 172 -8.94 7.49 18.80
N ASP A 173 -8.25 8.12 17.83
CA ASP A 173 -8.35 9.56 17.55
C ASP A 173 -9.54 9.93 16.65
N GLY A 174 -10.28 8.95 16.17
CA GLY A 174 -11.42 9.08 15.27
C GLY A 174 -11.04 9.10 13.78
N ARG A 175 -9.78 8.83 13.44
CA ARG A 175 -9.26 8.81 12.08
C ARG A 175 -8.46 7.53 11.84
N ARG A 176 -8.41 7.10 10.59
CA ARG A 176 -7.57 5.98 10.16
C ARG A 176 -6.40 6.53 9.37
N ASN A 177 -5.38 7.02 10.03
CA ASN A 177 -4.32 7.79 9.38
C ASN A 177 -3.02 6.99 9.19
N LEU A 178 -2.87 6.30 8.06
CA LEU A 178 -1.68 5.53 7.72
C LEU A 178 -0.49 6.38 7.27
N VAL A 179 -0.65 7.70 7.20
CA VAL A 179 0.41 8.63 6.76
C VAL A 179 1.17 9.22 7.96
N SER A 180 0.48 9.61 9.02
CA SER A 180 1.08 10.26 10.18
C SER A 180 0.90 9.50 11.50
N SER A 181 -0.03 8.53 11.59
CA SER A 181 -0.15 7.63 12.74
C SER A 181 0.57 6.31 12.48
N THR A 182 1.72 6.12 13.13
CA THR A 182 2.44 4.84 13.12
C THR A 182 1.58 3.73 13.74
N SER A 183 0.79 4.06 14.75
CA SER A 183 -0.12 3.14 15.43
C SER A 183 -1.13 2.52 14.45
N ASP A 184 -1.82 3.38 13.69
CA ASP A 184 -2.80 2.97 12.69
C ASP A 184 -2.16 2.16 11.56
N ALA A 185 -0.99 2.61 11.10
CA ALA A 185 -0.28 1.94 10.02
C ALA A 185 0.12 0.51 10.40
N LEU A 186 0.70 0.31 11.58
CA LEU A 186 1.11 -1.01 12.06
C LEU A 186 -0.09 -1.93 12.32
N ALA A 187 -1.14 -1.41 12.96
CA ALA A 187 -2.35 -2.17 13.21
C ALA A 187 -3.12 -2.51 11.92
N SER A 188 -3.21 -1.57 10.97
CA SER A 188 -3.81 -1.83 9.66
C SER A 188 -3.05 -2.88 8.86
N THR A 189 -1.72 -2.90 8.95
CA THR A 189 -0.88 -3.94 8.34
C THR A 189 -1.16 -5.31 8.94
N ALA A 190 -1.23 -5.40 10.25
CA ALA A 190 -1.58 -6.66 10.93
C ALA A 190 -3.01 -7.11 10.58
N ASN A 191 -3.98 -6.18 10.55
CA ASN A 191 -5.34 -6.46 10.10
C ASN A 191 -5.38 -6.98 8.65
N PHE A 192 -4.61 -6.36 7.75
CA PHE A 192 -4.47 -6.81 6.36
C PHE A 192 -3.96 -8.25 6.29
N LEU A 193 -2.87 -8.57 6.98
CA LEU A 193 -2.31 -9.92 6.99
C LEU A 193 -3.30 -10.94 7.55
N LYS A 194 -3.94 -10.64 8.68
CA LYS A 194 -4.97 -11.48 9.29
C LYS A 194 -6.14 -11.75 8.33
N LYS A 195 -6.66 -10.71 7.68
CA LYS A 195 -7.78 -10.83 6.73
C LYS A 195 -7.40 -11.54 5.44
N ARG A 196 -6.12 -11.51 5.06
CA ARG A 196 -5.58 -12.22 3.89
C ARG A 196 -5.10 -13.65 4.21
N GLY A 197 -5.37 -14.16 5.42
CA GLY A 197 -5.18 -15.57 5.76
C GLY A 197 -3.96 -15.88 6.62
N TRP A 198 -3.35 -14.86 7.25
CA TRP A 198 -2.30 -15.12 8.23
C TRP A 198 -2.81 -16.04 9.34
N GLN A 199 -2.04 -17.09 9.66
CA GLN A 199 -2.31 -18.02 10.74
C GLN A 199 -1.14 -17.99 11.73
N MET A 200 -1.45 -17.73 13.00
CA MET A 200 -0.45 -17.71 14.06
C MET A 200 0.21 -19.09 14.17
N GLY A 201 1.52 -19.12 14.36
CA GLY A 201 2.29 -20.35 14.49
C GLY A 201 2.58 -21.10 13.19
N GLN A 202 2.05 -20.63 12.06
CA GLN A 202 2.43 -21.15 10.74
C GLN A 202 3.71 -20.42 10.26
N PRO A 203 4.72 -21.15 9.79
CA PRO A 203 5.90 -20.54 9.20
C PRO A 203 5.54 -19.92 7.83
N TRP A 204 6.20 -18.82 7.47
CA TRP A 204 6.03 -18.18 6.18
C TRP A 204 6.67 -18.96 5.02
N GLY A 205 7.59 -19.90 5.33
CA GLY A 205 8.27 -20.74 4.35
C GLY A 205 9.28 -21.68 4.98
N PHE A 206 9.82 -22.55 4.14
CA PHE A 206 10.87 -23.49 4.48
C PHE A 206 11.93 -23.51 3.40
N GLU A 207 13.20 -23.63 3.78
CA GLU A 207 14.25 -24.00 2.85
C GLU A 207 14.08 -25.48 2.47
N VAL A 208 14.08 -25.76 1.19
CA VAL A 208 13.96 -27.14 0.69
C VAL A 208 15.15 -27.49 -0.22
N LYS A 209 15.63 -28.73 -0.11
CA LYS A 209 16.59 -29.27 -1.02
C LYS A 209 15.87 -30.05 -2.11
N LEU A 210 16.06 -29.64 -3.36
CA LEU A 210 15.49 -30.37 -4.47
C LEU A 210 16.17 -31.70 -4.70
N PRO A 211 15.44 -32.77 -5.01
CA PRO A 211 16.04 -34.03 -5.45
C PRO A 211 16.93 -33.83 -6.69
N SER A 212 17.98 -34.65 -6.78
CA SER A 212 18.89 -34.61 -7.94
C SER A 212 18.10 -34.87 -9.23
N GLY A 213 18.29 -33.98 -10.22
CA GLY A 213 17.57 -34.07 -11.51
C GLY A 213 16.20 -33.40 -11.54
N MET A 214 15.70 -32.87 -10.44
CA MET A 214 14.49 -32.06 -10.44
C MET A 214 14.81 -30.61 -10.82
N SER A 215 14.20 -30.13 -11.88
CA SER A 215 14.26 -28.72 -12.30
C SER A 215 12.91 -28.08 -12.07
N ILE A 216 12.88 -26.97 -11.34
CA ILE A 216 11.68 -26.12 -11.27
C ILE A 216 11.75 -25.20 -12.48
N GLN A 217 10.93 -25.47 -13.49
CA GLN A 217 10.75 -24.54 -14.60
C GLN A 217 9.70 -23.51 -14.23
N GLY A 218 10.13 -22.26 -14.14
CA GLY A 218 9.28 -21.10 -14.08
C GLY A 218 8.82 -20.71 -12.66
N GLU A 219 9.14 -19.49 -12.29
CA GLU A 219 8.47 -18.76 -11.21
C GLU A 219 7.03 -18.48 -11.65
N SER A 220 6.12 -19.39 -11.38
CA SER A 220 4.71 -19.19 -11.68
C SER A 220 3.95 -18.88 -10.40
N ARG A 221 3.33 -17.72 -10.31
CA ARG A 221 2.33 -17.39 -9.28
C ARG A 221 1.13 -18.34 -9.28
N ARG A 222 1.04 -19.27 -10.23
CA ARG A 222 -0.05 -20.23 -10.40
C ARG A 222 0.17 -21.56 -9.68
N ASN A 223 1.36 -21.83 -9.17
CA ASN A 223 1.61 -23.03 -8.36
C ASN A 223 1.20 -22.81 -6.92
N LYS A 224 -0.09 -22.45 -6.72
CA LYS A 224 -0.73 -22.54 -5.41
C LYS A 224 -1.29 -23.95 -5.28
N LYS A 225 -0.62 -24.78 -4.51
CA LYS A 225 -1.24 -25.85 -3.74
C LYS A 225 -0.59 -25.89 -2.39
#